data_457ee11a80b257a709b4a5c1bf9bc394
#
_entry.id   457ee11a80b257a709b4a5c1bf9bc394
#
_cell.length_a   1.000
_cell.length_b   1.000
_cell.length_c   1.000
_cell.angle_alpha   90.00
_cell.angle_beta   90.00
_cell.angle_gamma   90.00
#
_symmetry.space_group_name_H-M   'P 1'
#
loop_
_entity.id
_entity.type
_entity.pdbx_description
1 polymer ?
#
loop_
_entity_poly.entity_id
_entity_poly.type
_entity_poly.pdbx_seq_one_letter_code
_entity_poly.pdbx_strand_id
1 'polypeptide(L)'
;QRLLYRIYMDVPYIFERFRIDTFVLVFIRFAYYTECRTTLQPFTPDDNEVPMNKKDKLLTIGQFASMHGINKKTLMWYDEIGLFKPAGINPENGYRCYSYQQSPILETILLLRELDVSVHEIQAFMKNRSAASLKSLLEEKIAALDMRITHLQAVRTTLCTHLQNMD
;
A
#
# COMPACT_ATOMS: atom_id res chain seq x y z
N GLN A 1 18.67 1.28 -15.60
CA GLN A 1 17.40 0.52 -15.42
C GLN A 1 17.64 -0.88 -14.83
N ARG A 2 18.59 -1.70 -15.30
CA ARG A 2 18.92 -3.01 -14.68
C ARG A 2 19.47 -2.90 -13.25
N LEU A 3 20.20 -1.85 -12.93
CA LEU A 3 20.72 -1.62 -11.58
C LEU A 3 19.59 -1.28 -10.57
N LEU A 4 18.60 -0.51 -11.01
CA LEU A 4 17.44 -0.10 -10.19
C LEU A 4 16.47 -1.27 -9.94
N TYR A 5 16.28 -2.16 -10.92
CA TYR A 5 15.50 -3.38 -10.76
C TYR A 5 16.17 -4.35 -9.76
N ARG A 6 17.50 -4.42 -9.76
CA ARG A 6 18.27 -5.21 -8.80
C ARG A 6 18.19 -4.66 -7.38
N ILE A 7 18.22 -3.34 -7.21
CA ILE A 7 17.97 -2.67 -5.94
C ILE A 7 16.55 -2.97 -5.42
N TYR A 8 15.57 -3.06 -6.32
CA TYR A 8 14.18 -3.36 -5.99
C TYR A 8 13.97 -4.80 -5.45
N MET A 9 14.75 -5.76 -5.93
CA MET A 9 14.69 -7.16 -5.46
C MET A 9 15.52 -7.42 -4.20
N ASP A 10 16.53 -6.58 -3.91
CA ASP A 10 17.40 -6.72 -2.74
C ASP A 10 16.90 -5.94 -1.50
N VAL A 11 15.73 -5.29 -1.59
CA VAL A 11 15.13 -4.52 -0.47
C VAL A 11 14.97 -5.33 0.81
N PRO A 12 14.57 -6.63 0.81
CA PRO A 12 14.54 -7.43 2.03
C PRO A 12 15.90 -7.55 2.72
N TYR A 13 16.96 -7.63 1.94
CA TYR A 13 18.33 -7.77 2.46
C TYR A 13 18.88 -6.46 3.05
N ILE A 14 18.49 -5.33 2.49
CA ILE A 14 18.86 -3.99 2.98
C ILE A 14 18.12 -3.66 4.28
N PHE A 15 16.90 -4.18 4.45
CA PHE A 15 16.06 -3.99 5.63
C PHE A 15 16.70 -4.53 6.93
N GLU A 16 17.29 -5.73 6.89
CA GLU A 16 17.94 -6.32 8.09
C GLU A 16 19.24 -5.58 8.48
N ARG A 17 19.93 -4.98 7.51
CA ARG A 17 21.26 -4.40 7.75
C ARG A 17 21.25 -2.93 8.19
N PHE A 18 20.25 -2.12 7.80
CA PHE A 18 20.28 -0.68 8.00
C PHE A 18 19.20 -0.10 8.92
N ARG A 19 18.29 -0.91 9.46
CA ARG A 19 17.18 -0.41 10.31
C ARG A 19 16.48 0.84 9.73
N ILE A 20 16.36 0.90 8.42
CA ILE A 20 15.64 1.98 7.75
C ILE A 20 14.15 1.74 7.99
N ASP A 21 13.46 2.76 8.51
CA ASP A 21 12.03 2.69 8.79
C ASP A 21 11.27 2.24 7.54
N THR A 22 10.46 1.21 7.67
CA THR A 22 9.63 0.62 6.59
C THR A 22 8.83 1.71 5.87
N PHE A 23 8.43 2.73 6.61
CA PHE A 23 7.75 3.92 6.13
C PHE A 23 8.53 4.70 5.07
N VAL A 24 9.82 4.93 5.29
CA VAL A 24 10.66 5.71 4.37
C VAL A 24 10.84 4.98 3.04
N LEU A 25 11.04 3.66 3.09
CA LEU A 25 11.19 2.83 1.89
C LEU A 25 9.89 2.74 1.07
N VAL A 26 8.75 2.60 1.72
CA VAL A 26 7.46 2.57 1.02
C VAL A 26 7.11 3.95 0.45
N PHE A 27 7.46 5.05 1.14
CA PHE A 27 7.28 6.41 0.64
C PHE A 27 8.17 6.71 -0.57
N ILE A 28 9.45 6.33 -0.52
CA ILE A 28 10.37 6.45 -1.65
C ILE A 28 9.86 5.63 -2.83
N ARG A 29 9.35 4.43 -2.56
CA ARG A 29 8.78 3.53 -3.56
C ARG A 29 7.50 4.09 -4.19
N PHE A 30 6.66 4.74 -3.39
CA PHE A 30 5.43 5.38 -3.85
C PHE A 30 5.71 6.66 -4.65
N ALA A 31 6.60 7.52 -4.18
CA ALA A 31 7.02 8.73 -4.89
C ALA A 31 7.63 8.37 -6.26
N TYR A 32 8.47 7.35 -6.31
CA TYR A 32 9.08 6.87 -7.56
C TYR A 32 8.03 6.30 -8.54
N TYR A 33 7.01 5.60 -8.03
CA TYR A 33 5.94 5.05 -8.86
C TYR A 33 5.02 6.14 -9.43
N THR A 34 4.78 7.23 -8.69
CA THR A 34 3.98 8.36 -9.16
C THR A 34 4.76 9.24 -10.15
N GLU A 35 6.04 9.49 -9.94
CA GLU A 35 6.90 10.25 -10.87
C GLU A 35 7.19 9.48 -12.16
N CYS A 36 7.46 8.18 -12.07
CA CYS A 36 7.70 7.35 -13.26
C CYS A 36 6.50 7.29 -14.21
N ARG A 37 5.28 7.42 -13.70
CA ARG A 37 4.07 7.40 -14.54
C ARG A 37 3.81 8.73 -15.25
N THR A 38 4.33 9.84 -14.73
CA THR A 38 4.14 11.18 -15.33
C THR A 38 5.17 11.47 -16.42
N THR A 39 6.28 10.74 -16.46
CA THR A 39 7.41 11.02 -17.38
C THR A 39 7.60 9.94 -18.45
N LEU A 40 6.88 8.83 -18.37
CA LEU A 40 6.98 7.77 -19.37
C LEU A 40 6.00 8.03 -20.51
N GLN A 41 6.54 8.40 -21.66
CA GLN A 41 5.92 8.16 -22.96
C GLN A 41 5.48 6.69 -23.05
N PRO A 42 4.42 6.38 -23.82
CA PRO A 42 3.98 5.00 -23.99
C PRO A 42 5.18 4.15 -24.42
N PHE A 43 5.50 3.15 -23.61
CA PHE A 43 6.53 2.14 -23.92
C PHE A 43 6.14 1.45 -25.22
N THR A 44 6.87 1.75 -26.29
CA THR A 44 6.87 0.92 -27.49
C THR A 44 7.83 -0.24 -27.22
N PRO A 45 7.38 -1.50 -27.27
CA PRO A 45 8.29 -2.63 -27.12
C PRO A 45 9.36 -2.56 -28.22
N ASP A 46 10.62 -2.53 -27.83
CA ASP A 46 11.73 -2.71 -28.76
C ASP A 46 11.68 -4.18 -29.23
N ASP A 47 11.63 -4.41 -30.54
CA ASP A 47 11.40 -5.71 -31.20
C ASP A 47 12.51 -6.74 -30.93
N ASN A 48 13.50 -6.44 -30.08
CA ASN A 48 14.61 -7.30 -29.70
C ASN A 48 14.60 -7.78 -28.23
N GLU A 49 13.56 -7.55 -27.44
CA GLU A 49 13.45 -8.19 -26.14
C GLU A 49 12.96 -9.63 -26.32
N VAL A 50 13.77 -10.56 -25.76
CA VAL A 50 13.45 -11.98 -25.61
C VAL A 50 11.99 -12.11 -25.15
N PRO A 51 11.12 -12.86 -25.85
CA PRO A 51 9.73 -12.98 -25.49
C PRO A 51 9.63 -13.57 -24.08
N MET A 52 9.42 -12.71 -23.08
CA MET A 52 8.98 -13.17 -21.77
C MET A 52 7.63 -13.86 -21.98
N ASN A 53 7.70 -15.18 -21.81
CA ASN A 53 6.59 -16.09 -21.99
C ASN A 53 5.35 -15.52 -21.30
N LYS A 54 4.31 -15.22 -22.05
CA LYS A 54 3.05 -14.56 -21.69
C LYS A 54 2.15 -15.36 -20.71
N LYS A 55 2.74 -16.34 -20.04
CA LYS A 55 2.24 -16.96 -18.82
C LYS A 55 2.93 -16.27 -17.64
N ASP A 56 2.63 -15.00 -17.39
CA ASP A 56 2.85 -14.40 -16.08
C ASP A 56 2.27 -15.37 -15.07
N LYS A 57 3.15 -15.97 -14.25
CA LYS A 57 2.79 -17.03 -13.32
C LYS A 57 1.78 -16.47 -12.33
N LEU A 58 0.49 -16.67 -12.60
CA LEU A 58 -0.58 -16.26 -11.73
C LEU A 58 -0.43 -16.97 -10.39
N LEU A 59 -0.46 -16.22 -9.32
CA LEU A 59 -0.41 -16.71 -7.95
C LEU A 59 -1.83 -17.00 -7.47
N THR A 60 -1.98 -18.09 -6.75
CA THR A 60 -3.24 -18.33 -6.01
C THR A 60 -3.43 -17.27 -4.93
N ILE A 61 -4.66 -17.03 -4.51
CA ILE A 61 -4.99 -16.14 -3.41
C ILE A 61 -4.16 -16.43 -2.15
N GLY A 62 -3.87 -17.72 -1.89
CA GLY A 62 -3.06 -18.13 -0.74
C GLY A 62 -1.60 -17.72 -0.85
N GLN A 63 -1.00 -17.92 -2.02
CA GLN A 63 0.39 -17.54 -2.28
C GLN A 63 0.56 -16.02 -2.23
N PHE A 64 -0.37 -15.29 -2.88
CA PHE A 64 -0.35 -13.84 -2.90
C PHE A 64 -0.56 -13.23 -1.50
N ALA A 65 -1.50 -13.77 -0.72
CA ALA A 65 -1.74 -13.35 0.66
C ALA A 65 -0.51 -13.58 1.56
N SER A 66 0.11 -14.78 1.47
CA SER A 66 1.31 -15.11 2.24
C SER A 66 2.49 -14.21 1.90
N MET A 67 2.67 -13.86 0.63
CA MET A 67 3.75 -12.98 0.17
C MET A 67 3.65 -11.57 0.79
N HIS A 68 2.43 -11.09 1.05
CA HIS A 68 2.17 -9.78 1.66
C HIS A 68 1.86 -9.83 3.16
N GLY A 69 1.99 -11.02 3.80
CA GLY A 69 1.75 -11.16 5.23
C GLY A 69 0.31 -10.93 5.68
N ILE A 70 -0.66 -11.10 4.78
CA ILE A 70 -2.09 -10.89 5.07
C ILE A 70 -2.91 -12.18 4.97
N ASN A 71 -4.12 -12.15 5.52
CA ASN A 71 -5.03 -13.27 5.44
C ASN A 71 -5.74 -13.31 4.06
N LYS A 72 -5.98 -14.52 3.55
CA LYS A 72 -6.81 -14.76 2.34
C LYS A 72 -8.18 -14.08 2.44
N LYS A 73 -8.79 -14.08 3.63
CA LYS A 73 -10.10 -13.45 3.88
C LYS A 73 -10.05 -11.94 3.62
N THR A 74 -8.92 -11.29 3.92
CA THR A 74 -8.71 -9.85 3.64
C THR A 74 -8.76 -9.57 2.13
N LEU A 75 -8.07 -10.39 1.33
CA LEU A 75 -8.12 -10.27 -0.14
C LEU A 75 -9.51 -10.55 -0.72
N MET A 76 -10.23 -11.56 -0.17
CA MET A 76 -11.60 -11.85 -0.57
C MET A 76 -12.51 -10.65 -0.28
N TRP A 77 -12.40 -10.09 0.91
CA TRP A 77 -13.16 -8.90 1.30
C TRP A 77 -12.82 -7.68 0.43
N TYR A 78 -11.53 -7.45 0.11
CA TYR A 78 -11.13 -6.37 -0.78
C TYR A 78 -11.71 -6.52 -2.20
N ASP A 79 -11.84 -7.75 -2.69
CA ASP A 79 -12.51 -8.05 -3.95
C ASP A 79 -14.01 -7.76 -3.88
N GLU A 80 -14.69 -8.22 -2.82
CA GLU A 80 -16.13 -8.02 -2.60
C GLU A 80 -16.52 -6.53 -2.54
N ILE A 81 -15.74 -5.72 -1.84
CA ILE A 81 -15.97 -4.26 -1.77
C ILE A 81 -15.41 -3.51 -2.98
N GLY A 82 -14.78 -4.18 -3.93
CA GLY A 82 -14.22 -3.57 -5.13
C GLY A 82 -12.97 -2.72 -4.91
N LEU A 83 -12.28 -2.87 -3.77
CA LEU A 83 -11.04 -2.16 -3.47
C LEU A 83 -9.84 -2.73 -4.21
N PHE A 84 -9.72 -4.06 -4.24
CA PHE A 84 -8.62 -4.76 -4.89
C PHE A 84 -9.11 -6.07 -5.53
N LYS A 85 -9.18 -6.09 -6.86
CA LYS A 85 -9.70 -7.23 -7.62
C LYS A 85 -8.59 -8.19 -8.03
N PRO A 86 -8.88 -9.50 -8.17
CA PRO A 86 -7.95 -10.46 -8.73
C PRO A 86 -7.64 -10.14 -10.20
N ALA A 87 -6.48 -10.55 -10.67
CA ALA A 87 -6.08 -10.46 -12.08
C ALA A 87 -6.97 -11.32 -12.96
N GLY A 88 -7.50 -12.40 -12.42
CA GLY A 88 -8.42 -13.32 -13.09
C GLY A 88 -8.96 -14.36 -12.16
N ILE A 89 -9.94 -15.12 -12.68
CA ILE A 89 -10.50 -16.29 -12.02
C ILE A 89 -10.12 -17.48 -12.89
N ASN A 90 -9.57 -18.53 -12.27
CA ASN A 90 -9.25 -19.76 -12.98
C ASN A 90 -10.56 -20.42 -13.46
N PRO A 91 -10.75 -20.64 -14.78
CA PRO A 91 -12.00 -21.15 -15.33
C PRO A 91 -12.28 -22.62 -14.93
N GLU A 92 -11.25 -23.38 -14.58
CA GLU A 92 -11.39 -24.80 -14.24
C GLU A 92 -11.93 -25.03 -12.82
N ASN A 93 -11.56 -24.16 -11.88
CA ASN A 93 -11.87 -24.37 -10.46
C ASN A 93 -12.47 -23.14 -9.76
N GLY A 94 -12.67 -22.03 -10.46
CA GLY A 94 -13.24 -20.81 -9.91
C GLY A 94 -12.34 -20.05 -8.92
N TYR A 95 -11.08 -20.42 -8.79
CA TYR A 95 -10.17 -19.77 -7.83
C TYR A 95 -9.68 -18.44 -8.33
N ARG A 96 -9.64 -17.45 -7.42
CA ARG A 96 -9.06 -16.14 -7.64
C ARG A 96 -7.54 -16.24 -7.83
N CYS A 97 -7.06 -15.64 -8.90
CA CYS A 97 -5.64 -15.58 -9.24
C CYS A 97 -5.16 -14.13 -9.28
N TYR A 98 -3.96 -13.89 -8.79
CA TYR A 98 -3.33 -12.59 -8.69
C TYR A 98 -2.03 -12.56 -9.47
N SER A 99 -1.71 -11.43 -10.08
CA SER A 99 -0.41 -11.20 -10.72
C SER A 99 0.56 -10.55 -9.75
N TYR A 100 1.83 -10.91 -9.83
CA TYR A 100 2.89 -10.22 -9.09
C TYR A 100 2.92 -8.71 -9.34
N GLN A 101 2.53 -8.28 -10.55
CA GLN A 101 2.44 -6.87 -10.92
C GLN A 101 1.38 -6.09 -10.12
N GLN A 102 0.49 -6.77 -9.42
CA GLN A 102 -0.50 -6.13 -8.53
C GLN A 102 0.06 -5.83 -7.13
N SER A 103 1.24 -6.36 -6.77
CA SER A 103 1.85 -6.15 -5.46
C SER A 103 1.98 -4.68 -5.04
N PRO A 104 2.47 -3.75 -5.89
CA PRO A 104 2.60 -2.35 -5.50
C PRO A 104 1.27 -1.69 -5.14
N ILE A 105 0.19 -2.12 -5.79
CA ILE A 105 -1.16 -1.61 -5.51
C ILE A 105 -1.63 -2.10 -4.14
N LEU A 106 -1.45 -3.39 -3.84
CA LEU A 106 -1.82 -3.94 -2.54
C LEU A 106 -0.97 -3.32 -1.42
N GLU A 107 0.34 -3.19 -1.62
CA GLU A 107 1.24 -2.55 -0.65
C GLU A 107 0.81 -1.11 -0.32
N THR A 108 0.37 -0.34 -1.32
CA THR A 108 -0.18 1.00 -1.10
C THR A 108 -1.44 0.96 -0.24
N ILE A 109 -2.35 0.02 -0.49
CA ILE A 109 -3.57 -0.15 0.32
C ILE A 109 -3.20 -0.50 1.77
N LEU A 110 -2.28 -1.44 1.96
CA LEU A 110 -1.86 -1.89 3.29
C LEU A 110 -1.20 -0.74 4.07
N LEU A 111 -0.31 0.03 3.44
CA LEU A 111 0.30 1.20 4.04
C LEU A 111 -0.75 2.22 4.51
N LEU A 112 -1.70 2.57 3.66
CA LEU A 112 -2.77 3.51 4.03
C LEU A 112 -3.62 2.97 5.20
N ARG A 113 -3.83 1.65 5.26
CA ARG A 113 -4.50 1.00 6.39
C ARG A 113 -3.69 1.10 7.69
N GLU A 114 -2.37 0.96 7.65
CA GLU A 114 -1.49 1.16 8.81
C GLU A 114 -1.53 2.60 9.33
N LEU A 115 -1.79 3.58 8.45
CA LEU A 115 -1.99 4.98 8.79
C LEU A 115 -3.41 5.30 9.27
N ASP A 116 -4.21 4.31 9.64
CA ASP A 116 -5.62 4.47 10.05
C ASP A 116 -6.51 5.18 9.01
N VAL A 117 -6.13 5.11 7.72
CA VAL A 117 -6.99 5.57 6.63
C VAL A 117 -8.13 4.58 6.47
N SER A 118 -9.37 5.06 6.46
CA SER A 118 -10.54 4.20 6.29
C SER A 118 -10.58 3.59 4.88
N VAL A 119 -11.23 2.44 4.75
CA VAL A 119 -11.38 1.76 3.46
C VAL A 119 -12.06 2.65 2.42
N HIS A 120 -13.04 3.45 2.85
CA HIS A 120 -13.74 4.38 1.96
C HIS A 120 -12.81 5.48 1.42
N GLU A 121 -11.97 6.07 2.26
CA GLU A 121 -10.96 7.05 1.85
C GLU A 121 -9.93 6.43 0.89
N ILE A 122 -9.51 5.19 1.15
CA ILE A 122 -8.61 4.45 0.26
C ILE A 122 -9.29 4.20 -1.09
N GLN A 123 -10.56 3.79 -1.13
CA GLN A 123 -11.29 3.62 -2.38
C GLN A 123 -11.39 4.93 -3.18
N ALA A 124 -11.64 6.04 -2.52
CA ALA A 124 -11.68 7.36 -3.16
C ALA A 124 -10.30 7.73 -3.74
N PHE A 125 -9.24 7.54 -2.97
CA PHE A 125 -7.86 7.76 -3.42
C PHE A 125 -7.49 6.85 -4.60
N MET A 126 -7.86 5.57 -4.57
CA MET A 126 -7.54 4.60 -5.63
C MET A 126 -8.20 4.93 -6.97
N LYS A 127 -9.29 5.71 -6.98
CA LYS A 127 -9.94 6.20 -8.22
C LYS A 127 -9.12 7.32 -8.89
N ASN A 128 -8.46 8.15 -8.11
CA ASN A 128 -7.67 9.29 -8.62
C ASN A 128 -6.31 9.33 -7.90
N ARG A 129 -5.44 8.39 -8.25
CA ARG A 129 -4.09 8.26 -7.67
C ARG A 129 -3.17 9.35 -8.24
N SER A 130 -3.06 10.45 -7.52
CA SER A 130 -2.12 11.52 -7.82
C SER A 130 -1.34 11.92 -6.57
N ALA A 131 -0.18 12.53 -6.75
CA ALA A 131 0.60 13.07 -5.63
C ALA A 131 -0.21 14.12 -4.85
N ALA A 132 -1.02 14.93 -5.53
CA ALA A 132 -1.88 15.93 -4.92
C ALA A 132 -2.97 15.29 -4.03
N SER A 133 -3.66 14.23 -4.53
CA SER A 133 -4.70 13.55 -3.74
C SER A 133 -4.12 12.81 -2.54
N LEU A 134 -2.92 12.24 -2.65
CA LEU A 134 -2.23 11.65 -1.51
C LEU A 134 -1.87 12.70 -0.48
N LYS A 135 -1.31 13.82 -0.91
CA LYS A 135 -0.95 14.93 -0.02
C LYS A 135 -2.17 15.42 0.76
N SER A 136 -3.28 15.69 0.09
CA SER A 136 -4.54 16.11 0.73
C SER A 136 -5.03 15.09 1.77
N LEU A 137 -5.01 13.80 1.42
CA LEU A 137 -5.41 12.72 2.33
C LEU A 137 -4.54 12.69 3.59
N LEU A 138 -3.22 12.85 3.45
CA LEU A 138 -2.31 12.85 4.59
C LEU A 138 -2.46 14.12 5.44
N GLU A 139 -2.65 15.28 4.84
CA GLU A 139 -2.91 16.54 5.53
C GLU A 139 -4.19 16.47 6.36
N GLU A 140 -5.27 15.90 5.83
CA GLU A 140 -6.52 15.66 6.55
C GLU A 140 -6.32 14.72 7.76
N LYS A 141 -5.52 13.66 7.59
CA LYS A 141 -5.20 12.72 8.69
C LYS A 141 -4.37 13.38 9.78
N ILE A 142 -3.37 14.16 9.42
CA ILE A 142 -2.55 14.91 10.38
C ILE A 142 -3.44 15.85 11.18
N ALA A 143 -4.30 16.64 10.53
CA ALA A 143 -5.21 17.56 11.23
C ALA A 143 -6.17 16.83 12.20
N ALA A 144 -6.70 15.67 11.77
CA ALA A 144 -7.55 14.85 12.64
C ALA A 144 -6.80 14.30 13.87
N LEU A 145 -5.56 13.88 13.70
CA LEU A 145 -4.70 13.41 14.79
C LEU A 145 -4.35 14.55 15.75
N ASP A 146 -4.04 15.74 15.27
CA ASP A 146 -3.74 16.92 16.10
C ASP A 146 -4.94 17.32 16.97
N MET A 147 -6.15 17.31 16.41
CA MET A 147 -7.38 17.53 17.17
C MET A 147 -7.58 16.46 18.27
N ARG A 148 -7.31 15.18 17.95
CA ARG A 148 -7.43 14.10 18.92
C ARG A 148 -6.39 14.19 20.03
N ILE A 149 -5.16 14.55 19.71
CA ILE A 149 -4.09 14.78 20.70
C ILE A 149 -4.49 15.92 21.64
N THR A 150 -4.95 17.04 21.11
CA THR A 150 -5.41 18.19 21.90
C THR A 150 -6.55 17.80 22.84
N HIS A 151 -7.53 17.05 22.34
CA HIS A 151 -8.65 16.55 23.17
C HIS A 151 -8.13 15.63 24.30
N LEU A 152 -7.28 14.68 23.99
CA LEU A 152 -6.73 13.75 24.98
C LEU A 152 -5.89 14.48 26.05
N GLN A 153 -5.14 15.51 25.67
CA GLN A 153 -4.39 16.35 26.61
C GLN A 153 -5.32 17.10 27.56
N ALA A 154 -6.43 17.64 27.06
CA ALA A 154 -7.45 18.30 27.90
C ALA A 154 -8.09 17.32 28.88
N VAL A 155 -8.49 16.13 28.42
CA VAL A 155 -9.04 15.07 29.29
C VAL A 155 -8.04 14.66 30.38
N ARG A 156 -6.77 14.45 30.01
CA ARG A 156 -5.70 14.14 30.96
C ARG A 156 -5.55 15.23 32.01
N THR A 157 -5.54 16.48 31.62
CA THR A 157 -5.46 17.63 32.56
C THR A 157 -6.62 17.62 33.57
N THR A 158 -7.83 17.43 33.07
CA THR A 158 -9.02 17.34 33.92
C THR A 158 -8.90 16.23 34.94
N LEU A 159 -8.49 15.03 34.51
CA LEU A 159 -8.29 13.88 35.40
C LEU A 159 -7.23 14.15 36.49
N CYS A 160 -6.09 14.76 36.10
CA CYS A 160 -5.04 15.13 37.03
C CYS A 160 -5.54 16.14 38.10
N THR A 161 -6.32 17.13 37.66
CA THR A 161 -6.92 18.12 38.59
C THR A 161 -7.89 17.46 39.59
N HIS A 162 -8.70 16.52 39.10
CA HIS A 162 -9.63 15.77 40.00
C HIS A 162 -8.86 14.91 41.00
N LEU A 163 -7.80 14.24 40.60
CA LEU A 163 -6.94 13.46 41.53
C LEU A 163 -6.33 14.35 42.60
N GLN A 164 -5.80 15.52 42.23
CA GLN A 164 -5.22 16.46 43.22
C GLN A 164 -6.23 17.02 44.21
N ASN A 165 -7.51 17.06 43.86
CA ASN A 165 -8.58 17.56 44.75
C ASN A 165 -9.14 16.45 45.65
N MET A 166 -8.69 15.20 45.53
CA MET A 166 -9.10 14.06 46.34
C MET A 166 -8.13 13.78 47.50
N ASP A 167 -6.93 14.35 47.46
CA ASP A 167 -5.92 14.32 48.55
C ASP A 167 -6.10 15.50 49.47
#